data_faf8f881555524265c639d9a374ea77d
#
_entry.id   faf8f881555524265c639d9a374ea77d
#
_cell.length_a   1.000
_cell.length_b   1.000
_cell.length_c   1.000
_cell.angle_alpha   90.00
_cell.angle_beta   90.00
_cell.angle_gamma   90.00
#
_symmetry.space_group_name_H-M   'P 1'
#
loop_
_entity.id
_entity.type
_entity.pdbx_description
1 polymer ?
#
loop_
_entity_poly.entity_id
_entity_poly.type
_entity_poly.pdbx_seq_one_letter_code
_entity_poly.pdbx_strand_id
1 'polypeptide(L)'
;MNEKVKRILTGVKKYLIESFGDKIRQVILYGSYARGDYNRDSDIDILIVVSDDANPIEVEEFLSDLLFEILLNENELCSVRAIPEKLFKKYNSPFLLNVKEEGVMV
;
A
#
# COMPACT_ATOMS: atom_id res chain seq x y z
N MET A 1 10.14 -12.21 3.09
CA MET A 1 9.46 -11.45 2.02
C MET A 1 10.29 -11.50 0.74
N ASN A 2 9.63 -11.58 -0.41
CA ASN A 2 10.25 -11.54 -1.73
C ASN A 2 11.04 -10.24 -1.90
N GLU A 3 12.30 -10.32 -2.31
CA GLU A 3 13.17 -9.15 -2.45
C GLU A 3 12.66 -8.14 -3.48
N LYS A 4 12.09 -8.63 -4.58
CA LYS A 4 11.50 -7.76 -5.60
C LYS A 4 10.33 -6.97 -5.04
N VAL A 5 9.45 -7.61 -4.29
CA VAL A 5 8.29 -6.96 -3.67
C VAL A 5 8.75 -5.95 -2.63
N LYS A 6 9.74 -6.31 -1.83
CA LYS A 6 10.30 -5.40 -0.83
C LYS A 6 10.87 -4.14 -1.47
N ARG A 7 11.60 -4.30 -2.58
CA ARG A 7 12.16 -3.16 -3.33
C ARG A 7 11.05 -2.26 -3.89
N ILE A 8 10.00 -2.88 -4.44
CA ILE A 8 8.84 -2.14 -4.97
C ILE A 8 8.17 -1.34 -3.86
N LEU A 9 7.91 -1.97 -2.72
CA LEU A 9 7.26 -1.31 -1.58
C LEU A 9 8.08 -0.16 -1.02
N THR A 10 9.39 -0.34 -0.93
CA THR A 10 10.30 0.72 -0.48
C THR A 10 10.26 1.90 -1.44
N GLY A 11 10.22 1.63 -2.74
CA GLY A 11 10.11 2.66 -3.76
C GLY A 11 8.78 3.42 -3.70
N VAL A 12 7.69 2.71 -3.50
CA VAL A 12 6.35 3.32 -3.36
C VAL A 12 6.32 4.24 -2.13
N LYS A 13 6.82 3.76 -1.00
CA LYS A 13 6.85 4.56 0.22
C LYS A 13 7.69 5.82 0.05
N LYS A 14 8.88 5.69 -0.53
CA LYS A 14 9.76 6.83 -0.77
C LYS A 14 9.10 7.87 -1.68
N TYR A 15 8.47 7.41 -2.75
CA TYR A 15 7.78 8.27 -3.71
C TYR A 15 6.66 9.07 -3.02
N LEU A 16 5.90 8.41 -2.15
CA LEU A 16 4.82 9.05 -1.40
C LEU A 16 5.35 10.07 -0.40
N ILE A 17 6.37 9.72 0.36
CA ILE A 17 6.92 10.59 1.39
C ILE A 17 7.56 11.84 0.77
N GLU A 18 8.20 11.71 -0.37
CA GLU A 18 8.80 12.85 -1.07
C GLU A 18 7.76 13.91 -1.45
N SER A 19 6.52 13.50 -1.73
CA SER A 19 5.45 14.41 -2.14
C SER A 19 4.51 14.82 -1.02
N PHE A 20 4.22 13.92 -0.08
CA PHE A 20 3.22 14.15 0.95
C PHE A 20 3.80 14.24 2.36
N GLY A 21 5.09 13.91 2.53
CA GLY A 21 5.77 14.03 3.81
C GLY A 21 5.08 13.24 4.92
N ASP A 22 4.88 13.88 6.06
CA ASP A 22 4.28 13.26 7.24
C ASP A 22 2.77 13.01 7.11
N LYS A 23 2.15 13.42 6.03
CA LYS A 23 0.77 13.04 5.73
C LYS A 23 0.64 11.55 5.41
N ILE A 24 1.74 10.90 5.06
CA ILE A 24 1.77 9.45 4.91
C ILE A 24 2.09 8.84 6.28
N ARG A 25 1.08 8.24 6.90
CA ARG A 25 1.21 7.70 8.26
C ARG A 25 1.74 6.29 8.28
N GLN A 26 1.23 5.42 7.39
CA GLN A 26 1.66 4.04 7.29
C GLN A 26 1.51 3.55 5.86
N VAL A 27 2.39 2.64 5.46
CA VAL A 27 2.27 1.89 4.21
C VAL A 27 2.29 0.42 4.62
N ILE A 28 1.23 -0.31 4.31
CA ILE A 28 1.03 -1.68 4.79
C ILE A 28 0.83 -2.61 3.62
N LEU A 29 1.65 -3.66 3.55
CA LEU A 29 1.43 -4.77 2.63
C LEU A 29 0.43 -5.73 3.27
N TYR A 30 -0.61 -6.12 2.54
CA TYR A 30 -1.56 -7.13 3.01
C TYR A 30 -1.82 -8.14 1.90
N GLY A 31 -2.72 -9.08 2.13
CA GLY A 31 -3.07 -10.08 1.13
C GLY A 31 -2.04 -11.19 1.02
N SER A 32 -2.01 -11.86 -0.14
CA SER A 32 -1.24 -13.08 -0.31
C SER A 32 0.27 -12.89 -0.16
N TYR A 33 0.81 -11.77 -0.60
CA TYR A 33 2.25 -11.51 -0.43
C TYR A 33 2.62 -11.32 1.04
N ALA A 34 1.72 -10.75 1.84
CA ALA A 34 1.95 -10.60 3.28
C ALA A 34 1.86 -11.94 4.01
N ARG A 35 0.92 -12.80 3.60
CA ARG A 35 0.74 -14.13 4.19
C ARG A 35 1.79 -15.14 3.75
N GLY A 36 2.41 -14.92 2.59
CA GLY A 36 3.38 -15.85 2.03
C GLY A 36 2.77 -16.94 1.13
N ASP A 37 1.47 -16.88 0.85
CA ASP A 37 0.78 -17.86 -0.01
C ASP A 37 0.55 -17.36 -1.43
N TYR A 38 1.39 -16.41 -1.88
CA TYR A 38 1.28 -15.82 -3.21
C TYR A 38 1.73 -16.79 -4.32
N ASN A 39 1.25 -16.50 -5.52
CA ASN A 39 1.68 -17.15 -6.75
C ASN A 39 1.93 -16.08 -7.82
N ARG A 40 2.26 -16.53 -9.05
CA ARG A 40 2.61 -15.58 -10.13
C ARG A 40 1.47 -14.63 -10.52
N ASP A 41 0.23 -15.01 -10.23
CA ASP A 41 -0.95 -14.22 -10.58
C ASP A 41 -1.41 -13.33 -9.44
N SER A 42 -0.73 -13.36 -8.30
CA SER A 42 -1.08 -12.53 -7.15
C SER A 42 -0.75 -11.07 -7.38
N ASP A 43 -1.65 -10.19 -6.92
CA ASP A 43 -1.40 -8.75 -6.90
C ASP A 43 -0.65 -8.38 -5.63
N ILE A 44 0.09 -7.27 -5.68
CA ILE A 44 0.69 -6.68 -4.50
C ILE A 44 -0.34 -5.73 -3.90
N ASP A 45 -0.92 -6.10 -2.75
CA ASP A 45 -1.99 -5.34 -2.10
C ASP A 45 -1.40 -4.38 -1.06
N ILE A 46 -1.62 -3.10 -1.26
CA ILE A 46 -1.04 -2.04 -0.42
C ILE A 46 -2.15 -1.15 0.14
N LEU A 47 -2.12 -0.95 1.46
CA LEU A 47 -2.97 0.02 2.12
C LEU A 47 -2.10 1.17 2.59
N ILE A 48 -2.52 2.40 2.26
CA ILE A 48 -1.83 3.61 2.70
C ILE A 48 -2.73 4.31 3.71
N VAL A 49 -2.22 4.48 4.92
CA VAL A 49 -2.91 5.26 5.95
C VAL A 49 -2.40 6.69 5.85
N VAL A 50 -3.31 7.61 5.60
CA VAL A 50 -2.97 9.03 5.43
C VAL A 50 -3.51 9.85 6.59
N SER A 51 -2.90 11.01 6.83
CA SER A 51 -3.41 11.92 7.85
C SER A 51 -4.84 12.36 7.52
N ASP A 52 -5.60 12.74 8.55
CA ASP A 52 -7.02 13.07 8.36
C ASP A 52 -7.23 14.33 7.50
N ASP A 53 -6.22 15.17 7.38
CA ASP A 53 -6.27 16.38 6.54
C ASP A 53 -5.82 16.13 5.09
N ALA A 54 -5.41 14.91 4.76
CA ALA A 54 -5.04 14.55 3.40
C ALA A 54 -6.25 14.00 2.64
N ASN A 55 -6.21 14.14 1.32
CA ASN A 55 -7.24 13.57 0.46
C ASN A 55 -6.79 12.17 0.00
N PRO A 56 -7.45 11.09 0.46
CA PRO A 56 -7.02 9.74 0.07
C PRO A 56 -7.06 9.49 -1.43
N ILE A 57 -8.06 10.04 -2.12
CA ILE A 57 -8.20 9.87 -3.57
C ILE A 57 -7.03 10.51 -4.30
N GLU A 58 -6.62 11.70 -3.86
CA GLU A 58 -5.46 12.39 -4.44
C GLU A 58 -4.19 11.56 -4.28
N VAL A 59 -4.01 10.92 -3.13
CA VAL A 59 -2.85 10.05 -2.89
C VAL A 59 -2.88 8.85 -3.83
N GLU A 60 -4.04 8.21 -4.01
CA GLU A 60 -4.19 7.09 -4.93
C GLU A 60 -3.90 7.51 -6.38
N GLU A 61 -4.44 8.64 -6.81
CA GLU A 61 -4.24 9.15 -8.17
C GLU A 61 -2.78 9.52 -8.42
N PHE A 62 -2.11 10.08 -7.41
CA PHE A 62 -0.69 10.43 -7.50
C PHE A 62 0.17 9.21 -7.78
N LEU A 63 -0.22 8.05 -7.28
CA LEU A 63 0.53 6.81 -7.50
C LEU A 63 0.30 6.17 -8.86
N SER A 64 -0.74 6.55 -9.59
CA SER A 64 -1.16 5.82 -10.79
C SER A 64 -0.04 5.66 -11.83
N ASP A 65 0.74 6.71 -12.09
CA ASP A 65 1.83 6.63 -13.06
C ASP A 65 2.94 5.70 -12.59
N LEU A 66 3.30 5.77 -11.30
CA LEU A 66 4.31 4.89 -10.74
C LEU A 66 3.86 3.43 -10.80
N LEU A 67 2.61 3.15 -10.47
CA LEU A 67 2.08 1.79 -10.50
C LEU A 67 2.06 1.23 -11.91
N PHE A 68 1.78 2.07 -12.90
CA PHE A 68 1.85 1.67 -14.30
C PHE A 68 3.29 1.33 -14.73
N GLU A 69 4.26 2.14 -14.32
CA GLU A 69 5.66 1.85 -14.57
C GLU A 69 6.11 0.54 -13.94
N ILE A 70 5.65 0.27 -12.71
CA ILE A 70 5.96 -0.99 -12.03
C ILE A 70 5.37 -2.17 -12.81
N LEU A 71 4.15 -2.03 -13.30
CA LEU A 71 3.52 -3.07 -14.12
C LEU A 71 4.35 -3.36 -15.38
N LEU A 72 4.78 -2.31 -16.07
CA LEU A 72 5.54 -2.45 -17.30
C LEU A 72 6.95 -3.01 -17.07
N ASN A 73 7.63 -2.54 -16.04
CA ASN A 73 9.05 -2.86 -15.83
C ASN A 73 9.27 -4.11 -14.98
N GLU A 74 8.37 -4.37 -14.02
CA GLU A 74 8.52 -5.46 -13.07
C GLU A 74 7.51 -6.59 -13.29
N ASN A 75 6.54 -6.37 -14.17
CA ASN A 75 5.44 -7.31 -14.42
C ASN A 75 4.68 -7.64 -13.13
N GLU A 76 4.48 -6.63 -12.27
CA GLU A 76 3.74 -6.77 -11.03
C GLU A 76 2.59 -5.76 -10.99
N LEU A 77 1.39 -6.26 -10.70
CA LEU A 77 0.21 -5.42 -10.53
C LEU A 77 0.06 -5.05 -9.06
N CYS A 78 0.05 -3.76 -8.77
CA CYS A 78 -0.16 -3.26 -7.41
C CYS A 78 -1.59 -2.75 -7.28
N SER A 79 -2.29 -3.21 -6.25
CA SER A 79 -3.62 -2.74 -5.88
C SER A 79 -3.46 -1.85 -4.65
N VAL A 80 -3.80 -0.57 -4.79
CA VAL A 80 -3.56 0.41 -3.74
C VAL A 80 -4.87 1.04 -3.28
N ARG A 81 -5.02 1.15 -1.97
CA ARG A 81 -6.10 1.90 -1.33
C ARG A 81 -5.51 2.84 -0.31
N ALA A 82 -6.08 4.04 -0.20
CA ALA A 82 -5.69 5.00 0.83
C ALA A 82 -6.90 5.30 1.71
N ILE A 83 -6.67 5.34 3.02
CA ILE A 83 -7.73 5.68 3.99
C ILE A 83 -7.20 6.66 5.04
N PRO A 84 -8.07 7.50 5.61
CA PRO A 84 -7.68 8.39 6.71
C PRO A 84 -7.30 7.59 7.96
N GLU A 85 -6.32 8.10 8.69
CA GLU A 85 -5.82 7.46 9.91
C GLU A 85 -6.92 7.23 10.94
N LYS A 86 -7.83 8.18 11.09
CA LYS A 86 -8.94 8.08 12.04
C LYS A 86 -9.84 6.89 11.73
N LEU A 87 -10.16 6.67 10.45
CA LEU A 87 -10.94 5.53 10.04
C LEU A 87 -10.19 4.22 10.27
N PHE A 88 -8.91 4.19 9.96
CA PHE A 88 -8.08 3.01 10.17
C PHE A 88 -8.06 2.62 11.65
N LYS A 89 -7.87 3.58 12.54
CA LYS A 89 -7.78 3.30 13.99
C LYS A 89 -9.11 2.93 14.60
N LYS A 90 -10.21 3.55 14.13
CA LYS A 90 -11.53 3.44 14.78
C LYS A 90 -12.31 2.21 14.33
N TYR A 91 -12.23 1.84 13.07
CA TYR A 91 -13.10 0.80 12.52
C TYR A 91 -12.37 -0.52 12.33
N ASN A 92 -13.12 -1.63 12.56
CA ASN A 92 -12.64 -2.99 12.38
C ASN A 92 -13.59 -3.76 11.48
N SER A 93 -13.83 -3.24 10.26
CA SER A 93 -14.52 -4.00 9.23
C SER A 93 -13.72 -5.29 8.96
N PRO A 94 -14.32 -6.31 8.35
CA PRO A 94 -13.57 -7.53 8.01
C PRO A 94 -12.30 -7.24 7.22
N PHE A 95 -12.36 -6.29 6.28
CA PHE A 95 -11.19 -5.88 5.51
C PHE A 95 -10.09 -5.28 6.40
N LEU A 96 -10.44 -4.29 7.23
CA LEU A 96 -9.47 -3.62 8.08
C LEU A 96 -8.92 -4.53 9.15
N LEU A 97 -9.75 -5.42 9.68
CA LEU A 97 -9.31 -6.40 10.67
C LEU A 97 -8.25 -7.33 10.06
N ASN A 98 -8.47 -7.81 8.85
CA ASN A 98 -7.50 -8.63 8.15
C ASN A 98 -6.19 -7.89 7.91
N VAL A 99 -6.26 -6.63 7.51
CA VAL A 99 -5.06 -5.81 7.31
C VAL A 99 -4.28 -5.67 8.62
N LYS A 100 -4.97 -5.41 9.73
CA LYS A 100 -4.32 -5.24 11.03
C LYS A 100 -3.70 -6.53 11.55
N GLU A 101 -4.31 -7.67 11.26
CA GLU A 101 -3.81 -8.97 11.72
C GLU A 101 -2.68 -9.53 10.85
N GLU A 102 -2.78 -9.39 9.53
CA GLU A 102 -1.87 -10.00 8.57
C GLU A 102 -0.86 -9.03 7.97
N GLY A 103 -1.14 -7.73 8.04
CA GLY A 103 -0.36 -6.72 7.35
C GLY A 103 1.08 -6.62 7.84
N VAL A 104 1.96 -6.30 6.89
CA VAL A 104 3.38 -6.04 7.15
C VAL A 104 3.64 -4.57 6.88
N MET A 105 4.12 -3.86 7.88
CA MET A 105 4.46 -2.45 7.72
C MET A 105 5.77 -2.31 6.94
N VAL A 106 5.76 -1.39 6.02
CA VAL A 106 6.92 -1.11 5.17
C VAL A 106 7.78 -0.01 5.79
#